data_a835a37f373937d6171caa73f050d603
#
_entry.id   a835a37f373937d6171caa73f050d603
#
_cell.length_a   1.000
_cell.length_b   1.000
_cell.length_c   1.000
_cell.angle_alpha   90.00
_cell.angle_beta   90.00
_cell.angle_gamma   90.00
#
_symmetry.space_group_name_H-M   'P 1'
#
loop_
_entity.id
_entity.type
_entity.pdbx_description
1 polymer ?
#
loop_
_entity_poly.entity_id
_entity_poly.type
_entity_poly.pdbx_seq_one_letter_code
_entity_poly.pdbx_strand_id
1 'polypeptide(L)'
;MLFFIFGVMLFLRFHWAVGTQGVWRTLLIVLIGHAITIPTAMAISEIATNRKVEGGGAYFMISRTFGPLLGGALGISLYISQTIAIAFFFIAFAKAFTPVFELIADQSGFMPDARMVSVPTVLLVSWLVLKRGASLGMVLLYIVVIVLAVSLLLFFSGGRWDFSKLFDPKISTGIGGVDWFSVFIVCFPAFTGMISGTGLSGDLANPRKSIPIGTLAATFT
;
A
#
# COMPACT_ATOMS: atom_id res chain seq x y z
N MET A 1 -5.83 5.90 9.45
CA MET A 1 -5.93 4.54 8.93
C MET A 1 -6.23 4.50 7.43
N LEU A 2 -7.32 5.09 6.96
CA LEU A 2 -7.70 5.20 5.55
C LEU A 2 -6.55 5.72 4.68
N PHE A 3 -5.91 6.79 5.05
CA PHE A 3 -4.81 7.42 4.31
C PHE A 3 -3.54 6.57 4.20
N PHE A 4 -3.29 5.69 5.17
CA PHE A 4 -2.16 4.76 5.12
C PHE A 4 -2.37 3.71 4.03
N ILE A 5 -3.58 3.21 3.89
CA ILE A 5 -3.94 2.20 2.90
C ILE A 5 -3.92 2.82 1.49
N PHE A 6 -4.44 4.04 1.32
CA PHE A 6 -4.40 4.75 0.04
C PHE A 6 -2.98 5.01 -0.46
N GLY A 7 -2.07 5.41 0.44
CA GLY A 7 -0.68 5.66 0.06
C GLY A 7 -0.01 4.44 -0.57
N VAL A 8 -0.32 3.24 -0.08
CA VAL A 8 0.22 1.99 -0.63
C VAL A 8 -0.41 1.63 -1.97
N MET A 9 -1.74 1.81 -2.11
CA MET A 9 -2.47 1.41 -3.32
C MET A 9 -2.07 2.22 -4.56
N LEU A 10 -1.84 3.53 -4.42
CA LEU A 10 -1.56 4.41 -5.55
C LEU A 10 -0.18 4.19 -6.19
N PHE A 11 0.77 3.61 -5.46
CA PHE A 11 2.09 3.26 -6.01
C PHE A 11 2.12 1.92 -6.75
N LEU A 12 1.03 1.16 -6.75
CA LEU A 12 1.00 -0.15 -7.37
C LEU A 12 0.70 -0.06 -8.87
N ARG A 13 1.29 -0.99 -9.60
CA ARG A 13 1.38 -1.00 -11.06
C ARG A 13 0.06 -1.34 -11.78
N PHE A 14 -1.09 -0.76 -11.36
CA PHE A 14 -2.36 -1.02 -12.05
C PHE A 14 -2.36 -0.55 -13.51
N HIS A 15 -1.65 0.55 -13.82
CA HIS A 15 -1.45 0.98 -15.20
C HIS A 15 -0.72 -0.08 -16.04
N TRP A 16 0.29 -0.75 -15.47
CA TRP A 16 0.98 -1.86 -16.12
C TRP A 16 0.05 -3.08 -16.28
N ALA A 17 -0.77 -3.40 -15.28
CA ALA A 17 -1.75 -4.48 -15.35
C ALA A 17 -2.76 -4.23 -16.48
N VAL A 18 -3.28 -3.01 -16.60
CA VAL A 18 -4.18 -2.63 -17.69
C VAL A 18 -3.47 -2.71 -19.05
N GLY A 19 -2.24 -2.24 -19.13
CA GLY A 19 -1.45 -2.31 -20.37
C GLY A 19 -1.18 -3.73 -20.85
N THR A 20 -0.93 -4.67 -19.92
CA THR A 20 -0.58 -6.07 -20.26
C THR A 20 -1.80 -6.96 -20.41
N GLN A 21 -2.80 -6.84 -19.56
CA GLN A 21 -3.95 -7.74 -19.48
C GLN A 21 -5.24 -7.13 -20.06
N GLY A 22 -5.24 -5.82 -20.27
CA GLY A 22 -6.44 -5.08 -20.62
C GLY A 22 -7.33 -4.76 -19.41
N VAL A 23 -8.34 -3.91 -19.65
CA VAL A 23 -9.22 -3.39 -18.60
C VAL A 23 -10.02 -4.48 -17.93
N TRP A 24 -10.63 -5.39 -18.71
CA TRP A 24 -11.56 -6.39 -18.18
C TRP A 24 -10.89 -7.43 -17.28
N ARG A 25 -9.70 -7.91 -17.68
CA ARG A 25 -8.92 -8.84 -16.84
C ARG A 25 -8.37 -8.18 -15.60
N THR A 26 -8.02 -6.90 -15.67
CA THR A 26 -7.59 -6.12 -14.50
C THR A 26 -8.76 -5.88 -13.56
N LEU A 27 -9.96 -5.57 -14.05
CA LEU A 27 -11.17 -5.49 -13.23
C LEU A 27 -11.48 -6.81 -12.52
N LEU A 28 -11.26 -7.94 -13.19
CA LEU A 28 -11.40 -9.25 -12.55
C LEU A 28 -10.42 -9.43 -11.38
N ILE A 29 -9.18 -8.98 -11.53
CA ILE A 29 -8.19 -8.96 -10.43
C ILE A 29 -8.71 -8.13 -9.26
N VAL A 30 -9.25 -6.95 -9.54
CA VAL A 30 -9.80 -6.05 -8.52
C VAL A 30 -11.00 -6.71 -7.81
N LEU A 31 -11.91 -7.32 -8.55
CA LEU A 31 -13.07 -8.03 -7.99
C LEU A 31 -12.66 -9.19 -7.08
N ILE A 32 -11.72 -10.02 -7.51
CA ILE A 32 -11.21 -11.14 -6.70
C ILE A 32 -10.50 -10.60 -5.45
N GLY A 33 -9.68 -9.55 -5.60
CA GLY A 33 -9.03 -8.88 -4.48
C GLY A 33 -10.05 -8.42 -3.43
N HIS A 34 -11.11 -7.73 -3.84
CA HIS A 34 -12.16 -7.26 -2.95
C HIS A 34 -13.00 -8.42 -2.37
N ALA A 35 -13.26 -9.47 -3.12
CA ALA A 35 -13.96 -10.65 -2.62
C ALA A 35 -13.23 -11.33 -1.45
N ILE A 36 -11.90 -11.21 -1.38
CA ILE A 36 -11.08 -11.72 -0.28
C ILE A 36 -10.99 -10.69 0.84
N THR A 37 -10.81 -9.41 0.51
CA THR A 37 -10.49 -8.38 1.50
C THR A 37 -11.70 -7.86 2.25
N ILE A 38 -12.88 -7.78 1.62
CA ILE A 38 -14.12 -7.32 2.28
C ILE A 38 -14.49 -8.21 3.48
N PRO A 39 -14.58 -9.55 3.34
CA PRO A 39 -14.87 -10.40 4.49
C PRO A 39 -13.79 -10.30 5.58
N THR A 40 -12.53 -10.17 5.19
CA THR A 40 -11.42 -10.00 6.15
C THR A 40 -11.54 -8.67 6.91
N ALA A 41 -11.86 -7.57 6.23
CA ALA A 41 -12.08 -6.26 6.84
C ALA A 41 -13.29 -6.28 7.80
N MET A 42 -14.36 -6.98 7.44
CA MET A 42 -15.51 -7.17 8.31
C MET A 42 -15.15 -7.96 9.57
N ALA A 43 -14.41 -9.05 9.45
CA ALA A 43 -13.95 -9.86 10.59
C ALA A 43 -13.06 -9.05 11.54
N ILE A 44 -12.10 -8.28 11.01
CA ILE A 44 -11.24 -7.38 11.80
C ILE A 44 -12.09 -6.35 12.53
N SER A 45 -13.07 -5.77 11.84
CA SER A 45 -13.97 -4.75 12.40
C SER A 45 -14.83 -5.31 13.54
N GLU A 46 -15.34 -6.52 13.39
CA GLU A 46 -16.11 -7.19 14.41
C GLU A 46 -15.28 -7.51 15.66
N ILE A 47 -14.08 -8.03 15.50
CA ILE A 47 -13.17 -8.29 16.61
C ILE A 47 -12.83 -6.98 17.34
N ALA A 48 -12.55 -5.90 16.61
CA ALA A 48 -12.18 -4.61 17.17
C ALA A 48 -13.33 -3.91 17.91
N THR A 49 -14.59 -4.17 17.53
CA THR A 49 -15.77 -3.65 18.23
C THR A 49 -16.09 -4.43 19.52
N ASN A 50 -15.96 -5.75 19.47
CA ASN A 50 -16.30 -6.63 20.58
C ASN A 50 -15.25 -6.64 21.68
N ARG A 51 -13.99 -6.41 21.36
CA ARG A 51 -12.89 -6.40 22.35
C ARG A 51 -12.09 -5.09 22.25
N LYS A 52 -11.56 -4.65 23.39
CA LYS A 52 -10.60 -3.54 23.41
C LYS A 52 -9.29 -4.03 22.76
N VAL A 53 -8.98 -3.48 21.59
CA VAL A 53 -7.69 -3.75 20.93
C VAL A 53 -6.66 -2.80 21.53
N GLU A 54 -5.68 -3.37 22.23
CA GLU A 54 -4.52 -2.66 22.76
C GLU A 54 -3.39 -2.60 21.74
N GLY A 55 -2.27 -1.97 22.06
CA GLY A 55 -1.10 -1.93 21.19
C GLY A 55 -0.64 -3.33 20.77
N GLY A 56 -0.22 -3.47 19.50
CA GLY A 56 0.18 -4.75 18.91
C GLY A 56 -0.76 -5.26 17.81
N GLY A 57 -1.90 -4.60 17.59
CA GLY A 57 -2.79 -4.83 16.45
C GLY A 57 -3.19 -6.29 16.26
N ALA A 58 -2.91 -6.85 15.08
CA ALA A 58 -3.24 -8.22 14.73
C ALA A 58 -2.60 -9.25 15.65
N TYR A 59 -1.35 -9.04 16.10
CA TYR A 59 -0.69 -9.89 17.07
C TYR A 59 -1.49 -9.98 18.37
N PHE A 60 -1.93 -8.82 18.90
CA PHE A 60 -2.72 -8.78 20.13
C PHE A 60 -4.04 -9.54 19.99
N MET A 61 -4.76 -9.30 18.89
CA MET A 61 -6.04 -9.97 18.62
C MET A 61 -5.89 -11.50 18.58
N ILE A 62 -4.86 -11.98 17.87
CA ILE A 62 -4.65 -13.43 17.66
C ILE A 62 -4.11 -14.10 18.93
N SER A 63 -3.15 -13.49 19.62
CA SER A 63 -2.58 -14.07 20.85
C SER A 63 -3.61 -14.20 21.96
N ARG A 64 -4.56 -13.29 22.04
CA ARG A 64 -5.67 -13.33 23.02
C ARG A 64 -6.74 -14.35 22.67
N THR A 65 -6.87 -14.71 21.39
CA THR A 65 -7.89 -15.68 20.94
C THR A 65 -7.35 -17.10 20.90
N PHE A 66 -6.15 -17.28 20.39
CA PHE A 66 -5.56 -18.62 20.13
C PHE A 66 -4.38 -18.95 21.02
N GLY A 67 -4.03 -18.09 21.97
CA GLY A 67 -2.94 -18.29 22.92
C GLY A 67 -1.57 -17.80 22.43
N PRO A 68 -0.58 -17.78 23.34
CA PRO A 68 0.73 -17.16 23.09
C PRO A 68 1.58 -17.90 22.07
N LEU A 69 1.39 -19.21 21.90
CA LEU A 69 2.18 -20.01 20.94
C LEU A 69 1.88 -19.58 19.49
N LEU A 70 0.60 -19.58 19.11
CA LEU A 70 0.15 -19.14 17.77
C LEU A 70 0.35 -17.64 17.59
N GLY A 71 0.08 -16.83 18.62
CA GLY A 71 0.36 -15.41 18.61
C GLY A 71 1.83 -15.09 18.37
N GLY A 72 2.75 -15.81 19.03
CA GLY A 72 4.18 -15.63 18.85
C GLY A 72 4.66 -15.97 17.45
N ALA A 73 4.22 -17.09 16.89
CA ALA A 73 4.56 -17.50 15.53
C ALA A 73 4.09 -16.45 14.49
N LEU A 74 2.86 -15.95 14.64
CA LEU A 74 2.32 -14.90 13.78
C LEU A 74 3.03 -13.55 14.00
N GLY A 75 3.39 -13.20 15.22
CA GLY A 75 4.15 -11.99 15.52
C GLY A 75 5.51 -11.97 14.81
N ILE A 76 6.24 -13.06 14.83
CA ILE A 76 7.52 -13.21 14.12
C ILE A 76 7.30 -13.09 12.60
N SER A 77 6.28 -13.77 12.06
CA SER A 77 5.95 -13.73 10.65
C SER A 77 5.57 -12.32 10.20
N LEU A 78 4.77 -11.60 10.99
CA LEU A 78 4.40 -10.21 10.75
C LEU A 78 5.62 -9.29 10.78
N TYR A 79 6.53 -9.48 11.74
CA TYR A 79 7.75 -8.69 11.84
C TYR A 79 8.63 -8.86 10.59
N ILE A 80 8.86 -10.07 10.16
CA ILE A 80 9.66 -10.38 8.95
C ILE A 80 8.97 -9.79 7.71
N SER A 81 7.66 -10.01 7.58
CA SER A 81 6.87 -9.49 6.46
C SER A 81 6.93 -7.96 6.36
N GLN A 82 6.76 -7.25 7.47
CA GLN A 82 6.85 -5.79 7.51
C GLN A 82 8.26 -5.29 7.19
N THR A 83 9.29 -5.98 7.64
CA THR A 83 10.69 -5.64 7.32
C THR A 83 10.96 -5.75 5.82
N ILE A 84 10.49 -6.83 5.19
CA ILE A 84 10.60 -7.03 3.74
C ILE A 84 9.79 -5.96 2.98
N ALA A 85 8.57 -5.64 3.45
CA ALA A 85 7.73 -4.62 2.84
C ALA A 85 8.38 -3.22 2.88
N ILE A 86 9.01 -2.85 4.01
CA ILE A 86 9.74 -1.59 4.14
C ILE A 86 10.90 -1.52 3.13
N ALA A 87 11.70 -2.59 3.03
CA ALA A 87 12.79 -2.64 2.05
C ALA A 87 12.26 -2.49 0.61
N PHE A 88 11.16 -3.16 0.29
CA PHE A 88 10.50 -3.04 -1.02
C PHE A 88 10.07 -1.59 -1.33
N PHE A 89 9.47 -0.89 -0.35
CA PHE A 89 9.05 0.51 -0.53
C PHE A 89 10.23 1.45 -0.76
N PHE A 90 11.35 1.28 -0.06
CA PHE A 90 12.54 2.09 -0.28
C PHE A 90 13.18 1.84 -1.66
N ILE A 91 13.17 0.60 -2.13
CA ILE A 91 13.61 0.27 -3.50
C ILE A 91 12.69 0.90 -4.54
N ALA A 92 11.37 0.83 -4.34
CA ALA A 92 10.40 1.44 -5.23
C ALA A 92 10.53 2.97 -5.25
N PHE A 93 10.74 3.58 -4.09
CA PHE A 93 11.01 5.02 -3.97
C PHE A 93 12.25 5.44 -4.76
N ALA A 94 13.37 4.71 -4.60
CA ALA A 94 14.59 5.01 -5.34
C ALA A 94 14.42 4.87 -6.85
N LYS A 95 13.64 3.88 -7.31
CA LYS A 95 13.32 3.72 -8.74
C LYS A 95 12.47 4.86 -9.32
N ALA A 96 11.70 5.57 -8.51
CA ALA A 96 10.96 6.75 -8.97
C ALA A 96 11.89 7.89 -9.44
N PHE A 97 13.17 7.88 -9.04
CA PHE A 97 14.17 8.84 -9.47
C PHE A 97 14.88 8.44 -10.79
N THR A 98 14.52 7.30 -11.40
CA THR A 98 15.13 6.85 -12.68
C THR A 98 15.14 7.95 -13.75
N PRO A 99 14.07 8.75 -14.00
CA PRO A 99 14.12 9.81 -15.00
C PRO A 99 15.15 10.90 -14.67
N VAL A 100 15.37 11.17 -13.38
CA VAL A 100 16.41 12.13 -12.93
C VAL A 100 17.80 11.54 -13.15
N PHE A 101 17.98 10.26 -12.92
CA PHE A 101 19.25 9.57 -13.16
C PHE A 101 19.61 9.54 -14.63
N GLU A 102 18.64 9.32 -15.52
CA GLU A 102 18.82 9.39 -16.97
C GLU A 102 19.25 10.79 -17.41
N LEU A 103 18.62 11.86 -16.89
CA LEU A 103 19.03 13.23 -17.17
C LEU A 103 20.48 13.53 -16.71
N ILE A 104 20.86 13.02 -15.54
CA ILE A 104 22.24 13.17 -15.05
C ILE A 104 23.21 12.39 -15.92
N ALA A 105 22.84 11.18 -16.34
CA ALA A 105 23.66 10.35 -17.21
C ALA A 105 23.91 11.01 -18.58
N ASP A 106 22.89 11.61 -19.17
CA ASP A 106 22.98 12.32 -20.44
C ASP A 106 23.91 13.55 -20.38
N GLN A 107 23.94 14.24 -19.22
CA GLN A 107 24.74 15.45 -19.05
C GLN A 107 26.18 15.17 -18.57
N SER A 108 26.35 14.19 -17.68
CA SER A 108 27.65 13.93 -17.00
C SER A 108 28.36 12.66 -17.45
N GLY A 109 27.68 11.78 -18.20
CA GLY A 109 28.16 10.45 -18.55
C GLY A 109 28.20 9.47 -17.37
N PHE A 110 27.75 9.88 -16.17
CA PHE A 110 27.69 9.06 -14.96
C PHE A 110 26.25 8.66 -14.66
N MET A 111 25.96 7.35 -14.60
CA MET A 111 24.66 6.84 -14.23
C MET A 111 24.61 6.55 -12.72
N PRO A 112 23.85 7.34 -11.92
CA PRO A 112 23.75 7.11 -10.49
C PRO A 112 23.04 5.78 -10.19
N ASP A 113 23.53 5.05 -9.19
CA ASP A 113 22.86 3.84 -8.70
C ASP A 113 21.66 4.23 -7.79
N ALA A 114 20.55 3.50 -7.91
CA ALA A 114 19.37 3.68 -7.07
C ALA A 114 19.68 3.60 -5.55
N ARG A 115 20.77 2.93 -5.18
CA ARG A 115 21.26 2.85 -3.80
C ARG A 115 21.72 4.21 -3.25
N MET A 116 22.15 5.12 -4.11
CA MET A 116 22.55 6.48 -3.70
C MET A 116 21.39 7.29 -3.13
N VAL A 117 20.16 6.95 -3.50
CA VAL A 117 18.95 7.56 -2.95
C VAL A 117 18.36 6.69 -1.83
N SER A 118 18.23 5.38 -2.02
CA SER A 118 17.57 4.51 -1.05
C SER A 118 18.31 4.45 0.29
N VAL A 119 19.65 4.29 0.28
CA VAL A 119 20.41 4.13 1.54
C VAL A 119 20.36 5.38 2.42
N PRO A 120 20.66 6.61 1.92
CA PRO A 120 20.52 7.80 2.74
C PRO A 120 19.10 8.03 3.23
N THR A 121 18.10 7.74 2.41
CA THR A 121 16.68 7.90 2.79
C THR A 121 16.29 6.95 3.91
N VAL A 122 16.70 5.67 3.84
CA VAL A 122 16.48 4.70 4.93
C VAL A 122 17.11 5.20 6.24
N LEU A 123 18.38 5.62 6.18
CA LEU A 123 19.11 6.10 7.36
C LEU A 123 18.46 7.35 7.96
N LEU A 124 18.05 8.30 7.10
CA LEU A 124 17.40 9.53 7.53
C LEU A 124 16.05 9.24 8.19
N VAL A 125 15.19 8.44 7.53
CA VAL A 125 13.86 8.10 8.07
C VAL A 125 13.99 7.31 9.36
N SER A 126 14.90 6.33 9.42
CA SER A 126 15.17 5.56 10.65
C SER A 126 15.62 6.46 11.81
N TRP A 127 16.55 7.38 11.54
CA TRP A 127 17.02 8.32 12.54
C TRP A 127 15.91 9.28 13.02
N LEU A 128 15.07 9.76 12.11
CA LEU A 128 13.94 10.62 12.45
C LEU A 128 12.90 9.91 13.31
N VAL A 129 12.56 8.66 12.95
CA VAL A 129 11.60 7.85 13.71
C VAL A 129 12.14 7.52 15.10
N LEU A 130 13.42 7.17 15.21
CA LEU A 130 14.06 6.90 16.50
C LEU A 130 14.09 8.14 17.43
N LYS A 131 14.28 9.35 16.85
CA LYS A 131 14.31 10.59 17.64
C LYS A 131 12.93 11.13 18.00
N ARG A 132 11.96 11.06 17.12
CA ARG A 132 10.65 11.72 17.27
C ARG A 132 9.47 10.77 17.46
N GLY A 133 9.70 9.45 17.35
CA GLY A 133 8.66 8.44 17.52
C GLY A 133 7.58 8.46 16.43
N ALA A 134 6.46 7.82 16.71
CA ALA A 134 5.33 7.64 15.78
C ALA A 134 4.66 8.97 15.37
N SER A 135 4.75 10.01 16.17
CA SER A 135 4.11 11.32 15.89
C SER A 135 4.63 11.97 14.59
N LEU A 136 5.93 11.83 14.31
CA LEU A 136 6.50 12.31 13.05
C LEU A 136 5.95 11.53 11.85
N GLY A 137 5.81 10.22 11.98
CA GLY A 137 5.22 9.37 10.94
C GLY A 137 3.80 9.81 10.57
N MET A 138 3.00 10.22 11.55
CA MET A 138 1.66 10.76 11.32
C MET A 138 1.69 12.07 10.53
N VAL A 139 2.57 13.00 10.85
CA VAL A 139 2.71 14.27 10.12
C VAL A 139 3.15 14.02 8.67
N LEU A 140 4.16 13.17 8.47
CA LEU A 140 4.61 12.81 7.12
C LEU A 140 3.50 12.14 6.31
N LEU A 141 2.69 11.29 6.95
CA LEU A 141 1.54 10.67 6.31
C LEU A 141 0.54 11.71 5.79
N TYR A 142 0.20 12.74 6.58
CA TYR A 142 -0.71 13.80 6.14
C TYR A 142 -0.15 14.57 4.94
N ILE A 143 1.15 14.87 4.94
CA ILE A 143 1.80 15.55 3.81
C ILE A 143 1.69 14.70 2.54
N VAL A 144 2.02 13.41 2.63
CA VAL A 144 1.93 12.48 1.50
C VAL A 144 0.50 12.41 0.96
N VAL A 145 -0.51 12.33 1.83
CA VAL A 145 -1.92 12.28 1.43
C VAL A 145 -2.35 13.56 0.71
N ILE A 146 -1.93 14.73 1.20
CA ILE A 146 -2.24 15.99 0.53
C ILE A 146 -1.60 16.02 -0.86
N VAL A 147 -0.33 15.63 -0.99
CA VAL A 147 0.37 15.57 -2.27
C VAL A 147 -0.34 14.59 -3.23
N LEU A 148 -0.76 13.42 -2.74
CA LEU A 148 -1.50 12.45 -3.54
C LEU A 148 -2.87 13.00 -3.99
N ALA A 149 -3.61 13.63 -3.08
CA ALA A 149 -4.90 14.23 -3.42
C ALA A 149 -4.75 15.31 -4.49
N VAL A 150 -3.76 16.19 -4.35
CA VAL A 150 -3.46 17.22 -5.35
C VAL A 150 -3.04 16.59 -6.68
N SER A 151 -2.18 15.57 -6.66
CA SER A 151 -1.75 14.86 -7.87
C SER A 151 -2.93 14.22 -8.62
N LEU A 152 -3.85 13.58 -7.88
CA LEU A 152 -5.07 13.01 -8.45
C LEU A 152 -5.98 14.09 -9.05
N LEU A 153 -6.19 15.18 -8.32
CA LEU A 153 -6.99 16.30 -8.82
C LEU A 153 -6.41 16.88 -10.12
N LEU A 154 -5.09 17.08 -10.18
CA LEU A 154 -4.40 17.55 -11.38
C LEU A 154 -4.51 16.54 -12.53
N PHE A 155 -4.34 15.26 -12.24
CA PHE A 155 -4.49 14.20 -13.24
C PHE A 155 -5.90 14.18 -13.83
N PHE A 156 -6.92 14.23 -12.99
CA PHE A 156 -8.30 14.21 -13.44
C PHE A 156 -8.77 15.54 -14.08
N SER A 157 -8.18 16.67 -13.71
CA SER A 157 -8.51 17.97 -14.33
C SER A 157 -7.87 18.19 -15.70
N GLY A 158 -6.72 17.53 -15.97
CA GLY A 158 -6.00 17.66 -17.24
C GLY A 158 -6.45 16.69 -18.35
N GLY A 159 -7.26 15.69 -18.02
CA GLY A 159 -7.65 14.63 -18.94
C GLY A 159 -8.94 14.93 -19.72
N ARG A 160 -8.93 14.69 -21.03
CA ARG A 160 -10.18 14.51 -21.80
C ARG A 160 -10.71 13.10 -21.51
N TRP A 161 -11.86 13.03 -20.85
CA TRP A 161 -12.54 11.78 -20.55
C TRP A 161 -13.16 11.22 -21.82
N ASP A 162 -12.52 10.23 -22.40
CA ASP A 162 -13.02 9.54 -23.58
C ASP A 162 -13.33 8.07 -23.20
N PHE A 163 -14.55 7.87 -22.76
CA PHE A 163 -15.03 6.52 -22.37
C PHE A 163 -15.07 5.54 -23.54
N SER A 164 -15.07 6.03 -24.80
CA SER A 164 -15.04 5.15 -25.97
C SER A 164 -13.77 4.32 -26.05
N LYS A 165 -12.68 4.83 -25.50
CA LYS A 165 -11.38 4.12 -25.43
C LYS A 165 -11.42 2.87 -24.55
N LEU A 166 -12.33 2.77 -23.59
CA LEU A 166 -12.49 1.56 -22.77
C LEU A 166 -12.90 0.33 -23.62
N PHE A 167 -13.56 0.56 -24.74
CA PHE A 167 -13.99 -0.46 -25.68
C PHE A 167 -13.01 -0.66 -26.85
N ASP A 168 -11.91 0.11 -26.90
CA ASP A 168 -10.87 -0.10 -27.89
C ASP A 168 -10.25 -1.49 -27.69
N PRO A 169 -10.20 -2.35 -28.74
CA PRO A 169 -9.64 -3.69 -28.62
C PRO A 169 -8.23 -3.73 -28.02
N LYS A 170 -7.38 -2.73 -28.30
CA LYS A 170 -6.02 -2.64 -27.74
C LYS A 170 -6.01 -2.42 -26.24
N ILE A 171 -6.96 -1.64 -25.72
CA ILE A 171 -7.07 -1.34 -24.29
C ILE A 171 -7.87 -2.42 -23.57
N SER A 172 -8.88 -2.98 -24.23
CA SER A 172 -9.74 -4.02 -23.64
C SER A 172 -9.03 -5.36 -23.49
N THR A 173 -8.13 -5.72 -24.42
CA THR A 173 -7.42 -7.03 -24.43
C THR A 173 -5.99 -6.95 -23.89
N GLY A 174 -5.39 -5.75 -23.85
CA GLY A 174 -3.99 -5.54 -23.46
C GLY A 174 -2.98 -6.04 -24.51
N ILE A 175 -1.71 -5.78 -24.28
CA ILE A 175 -0.63 -6.17 -25.19
C ILE A 175 -0.31 -7.67 -25.08
N GLY A 176 -0.70 -8.32 -23.98
CA GLY A 176 -0.36 -9.72 -23.70
C GLY A 176 1.09 -9.92 -23.25
N GLY A 177 1.56 -11.15 -23.34
CA GLY A 177 2.97 -11.49 -23.05
C GLY A 177 3.28 -11.82 -21.60
N VAL A 178 2.39 -11.54 -20.66
CA VAL A 178 2.53 -11.90 -19.23
C VAL A 178 1.32 -12.72 -18.81
N ASP A 179 1.56 -13.81 -18.08
CA ASP A 179 0.49 -14.63 -17.55
C ASP A 179 -0.39 -13.84 -16.56
N TRP A 180 -1.71 -14.07 -16.62
CA TRP A 180 -2.68 -13.37 -15.77
C TRP A 180 -2.38 -13.56 -14.27
N PHE A 181 -1.98 -14.76 -13.88
CA PHE A 181 -1.68 -15.08 -12.49
C PHE A 181 -0.46 -14.30 -11.98
N SER A 182 0.55 -14.11 -12.84
CA SER A 182 1.71 -13.27 -12.52
C SER A 182 1.32 -11.82 -12.28
N VAL A 183 0.40 -11.28 -13.10
CA VAL A 183 -0.13 -9.92 -12.90
C VAL A 183 -0.97 -9.82 -11.62
N PHE A 184 -1.78 -10.84 -11.34
CA PHE A 184 -2.54 -10.93 -10.09
C PHE A 184 -1.61 -10.90 -8.86
N ILE A 185 -0.52 -11.68 -8.85
CA ILE A 185 0.45 -11.70 -7.74
C ILE A 185 1.07 -10.31 -7.52
N VAL A 186 1.38 -9.58 -8.58
CA VAL A 186 1.96 -8.23 -8.49
C VAL A 186 0.96 -7.20 -7.98
N CYS A 187 -0.32 -7.34 -8.33
CA CYS A 187 -1.39 -6.42 -7.91
C CYS A 187 -1.98 -6.76 -6.55
N PHE A 188 -1.97 -8.02 -6.14
CA PHE A 188 -2.62 -8.49 -4.91
C PHE A 188 -2.15 -7.79 -3.62
N PRO A 189 -0.86 -7.44 -3.45
CA PRO A 189 -0.41 -6.69 -2.28
C PRO A 189 -1.15 -5.37 -2.06
N ALA A 190 -1.73 -4.75 -3.09
CA ALA A 190 -2.55 -3.55 -2.97
C ALA A 190 -3.74 -3.76 -2.03
N PHE A 191 -4.31 -4.95 -2.04
CA PHE A 191 -5.51 -5.26 -1.26
C PHE A 191 -5.21 -5.69 0.18
N THR A 192 -3.94 -5.94 0.55
CA THR A 192 -3.55 -6.47 1.87
C THR A 192 -3.28 -5.41 2.93
N GLY A 193 -3.35 -4.13 2.60
CA GLY A 193 -3.00 -3.01 3.47
C GLY A 193 -3.86 -2.81 4.72
N MET A 194 -5.04 -3.46 4.81
CA MET A 194 -5.97 -3.29 5.93
C MET A 194 -5.39 -3.73 7.28
N ILE A 195 -4.52 -4.73 7.33
CA ILE A 195 -3.89 -5.21 8.57
C ILE A 195 -2.87 -4.19 9.10
N SER A 196 -2.18 -3.47 8.22
CA SER A 196 -1.20 -2.46 8.62
C SER A 196 -1.81 -1.32 9.44
N GLY A 197 -3.08 -0.97 9.16
CA GLY A 197 -3.81 0.02 9.93
C GLY A 197 -4.12 -0.43 11.38
N THR A 198 -4.28 -1.73 11.61
CA THR A 198 -4.48 -2.25 12.98
C THR A 198 -3.22 -2.14 13.83
N GLY A 199 -2.03 -2.10 13.21
CA GLY A 199 -0.76 -1.91 13.90
C GLY A 199 -0.66 -0.58 14.67
N LEU A 200 -1.42 0.44 14.26
CA LEU A 200 -1.52 1.73 14.94
C LEU A 200 -2.54 1.75 16.08
N SER A 201 -3.12 0.61 16.45
CA SER A 201 -4.19 0.51 17.45
C SER A 201 -3.82 1.13 18.81
N GLY A 202 -2.54 1.05 19.21
CA GLY A 202 -2.04 1.65 20.45
C GLY A 202 -2.04 3.17 20.48
N ASP A 203 -1.96 3.82 19.30
CA ASP A 203 -1.89 5.28 19.16
C ASP A 203 -3.28 5.91 18.90
N LEU A 204 -4.33 5.09 18.75
CA LEU A 204 -5.68 5.57 18.47
C LEU A 204 -6.42 5.95 19.77
N ALA A 205 -7.01 7.16 19.80
CA ALA A 205 -7.80 7.62 20.92
C ALA A 205 -9.03 6.72 21.20
N ASN A 206 -9.64 6.17 20.16
CA ASN A 206 -10.76 5.23 20.29
C ASN A 206 -10.65 4.09 19.25
N PRO A 207 -9.87 3.04 19.53
CA PRO A 207 -9.66 1.93 18.60
C PRO A 207 -10.94 1.24 18.16
N ARG A 208 -11.92 1.09 19.07
CA ARG A 208 -13.21 0.43 18.79
C ARG A 208 -14.04 1.09 17.69
N LYS A 209 -13.90 2.41 17.52
CA LYS A 209 -14.58 3.15 16.44
C LYS A 209 -13.67 3.37 15.23
N SER A 210 -12.41 3.72 15.50
CA SER A 210 -11.47 4.11 14.44
C SER A 210 -11.02 2.94 13.56
N ILE A 211 -10.86 1.73 14.14
CA ILE A 211 -10.47 0.55 13.36
C ILE A 211 -11.58 0.13 12.40
N PRO A 212 -12.83 -0.11 12.82
CA PRO A 212 -13.90 -0.51 11.90
C PRO A 212 -14.15 0.52 10.80
N ILE A 213 -14.32 1.78 11.18
CA ILE A 213 -14.59 2.85 10.20
C ILE A 213 -13.45 3.00 9.22
N GLY A 214 -12.21 3.05 9.72
CA GLY A 214 -11.04 3.23 8.87
C GLY A 214 -10.77 2.03 7.95
N THR A 215 -10.94 0.80 8.46
CA THR A 215 -10.71 -0.42 7.68
C THR A 215 -11.79 -0.59 6.61
N LEU A 216 -13.07 -0.48 6.97
CA LEU A 216 -14.17 -0.62 6.02
C LEU A 216 -14.15 0.51 4.99
N ALA A 217 -14.01 1.77 5.41
CA ALA A 217 -13.91 2.88 4.48
C ALA A 217 -12.75 2.70 3.47
N ALA A 218 -11.58 2.25 3.94
CA ALA A 218 -10.43 2.00 3.07
C ALA A 218 -10.61 0.79 2.14
N THR A 219 -11.45 -0.18 2.51
CA THR A 219 -11.70 -1.35 1.68
C THR A 219 -12.74 -1.08 0.59
N PHE A 220 -13.69 -0.16 0.85
CA PHE A 220 -14.76 0.17 -0.10
C PHE A 220 -14.41 1.38 -1.01
N THR A 221 -13.30 2.04 -0.82
CA THR A 221 -12.85 3.19 -1.63
C THR A 221 -11.76 2.78 -2.61
#